data_e097c3a6cfffbc78822f4f498911607c
#
_entry.id   e097c3a6cfffbc78822f4f498911607c
#
_cell.length_a   1.000
_cell.length_b   1.000
_cell.length_c   1.000
_cell.angle_alpha   90.00
_cell.angle_beta   90.00
_cell.angle_gamma   90.00
#
_symmetry.space_group_name_H-M   'P 1'
#
loop_
_entity.id
_entity.type
_entity.pdbx_description
1 polymer ?
#
loop_
_entity_poly.entity_id
_entity_poly.type
_entity_poly.pdbx_seq_one_letter_code
_entity_poly.pdbx_strand_id
1 'polypeptide(L)'
;MAMCSLASARARDGALYSNRRSPSQLLHPPPEVFWTAAAESIPRNLAAARGIEYMRACAILSITAIQNGQIRDMHQYLGHYHTLSIMEGLHDEKSWPNDLSTVEVEIRRRLFWSMYTLDVYSATVWGGMVRFREIQSNVRYPREINDDLLDFESKSQISADCTTPTSNTYEHSVWMRGWNFTTDLYRILEHAIDGQRQTLRGENESPWSLFRPSPVPGRLIMEHVHSMFSALPSQLRLTGPVTGDPENDIVGFQSANIQATLQLLNMILSSNEDQGIEEKCEVAGNVLSVFTKVPIEYLKAISSPLLYHLGGIGFILGSVMEGSLSEASYQRVRKLLLEMAALLYQMESALTRSTGASERLKTQVKRIDEYMDKARHASMHSGLAEIGQSQHFEGYVQPTTVQSADFDDALACFELPSDLLDDWPWSSGAGSLGGMFPMALAKTDN
;
A
#
# COMPACT_ATOMS: atom_id res chain seq x y z
N MET A 1 -15.74 19.33 13.04
CA MET A 1 -14.95 18.55 14.02
C MET A 1 -14.09 17.47 13.34
N ALA A 2 -14.63 16.58 12.48
CA ALA A 2 -13.84 15.53 11.82
C ALA A 2 -12.64 16.09 11.03
N MET A 3 -12.84 17.13 10.22
CA MET A 3 -11.73 17.83 9.52
C MET A 3 -10.68 18.39 10.48
N CYS A 4 -11.10 18.94 11.62
CA CYS A 4 -10.16 19.46 12.62
C CYS A 4 -9.36 18.31 13.25
N SER A 5 -9.98 17.15 13.48
CA SER A 5 -9.29 15.95 13.98
C SER A 5 -8.20 15.49 13.01
N LEU A 6 -8.54 15.37 11.71
CA LEU A 6 -7.58 14.99 10.67
C LEU A 6 -6.43 16.00 10.56
N ALA A 7 -6.75 17.31 10.47
CA ALA A 7 -5.75 18.36 10.34
C ALA A 7 -4.81 18.42 11.56
N SER A 8 -5.37 18.34 12.78
CA SER A 8 -4.57 18.35 14.01
C SER A 8 -3.69 17.11 14.13
N ALA A 9 -4.17 15.92 13.72
CA ALA A 9 -3.36 14.70 13.68
C ALA A 9 -2.21 14.83 12.67
N ARG A 10 -2.48 15.37 11.47
CA ARG A 10 -1.44 15.62 10.46
C ARG A 10 -0.40 16.65 10.90
N ALA A 11 -0.83 17.69 11.61
CA ALA A 11 0.09 18.67 12.21
C ALA A 11 1.01 18.03 13.27
N ARG A 12 0.45 17.18 14.13
CA ARG A 12 1.20 16.43 15.14
C ARG A 12 2.28 15.54 14.53
N ASP A 13 1.96 14.89 13.42
CA ASP A 13 2.87 13.96 12.73
C ASP A 13 3.86 14.68 11.80
N GLY A 14 3.82 16.01 11.75
CA GLY A 14 4.70 16.83 10.90
C GLY A 14 4.41 16.72 9.40
N ALA A 15 3.23 16.19 9.02
CA ALA A 15 2.77 16.10 7.64
C ALA A 15 2.08 17.38 7.16
N LEU A 16 1.66 18.25 8.08
CA LEU A 16 1.13 19.57 7.78
C LEU A 16 2.22 20.62 8.03
N TYR A 17 2.52 21.35 6.98
CA TYR A 17 3.46 22.47 7.02
C TYR A 17 2.72 23.79 6.92
N SER A 18 3.05 24.74 7.79
CA SER A 18 2.50 26.09 7.75
C SER A 18 3.58 27.12 8.04
N ASN A 19 3.82 28.00 7.08
CA ASN A 19 4.71 29.16 7.26
C ASN A 19 4.13 30.23 8.19
N ARG A 20 2.82 30.14 8.51
CA ARG A 20 2.08 31.18 9.24
C ARG A 20 1.89 30.86 10.72
N ARG A 21 2.13 29.62 11.15
CA ARG A 21 1.89 29.17 12.53
C ARG A 21 3.05 28.33 13.02
N SER A 22 3.45 28.55 14.27
CA SER A 22 4.45 27.69 14.89
C SER A 22 3.89 26.27 15.10
N PRO A 23 4.74 25.23 15.04
CA PRO A 23 4.31 23.85 15.31
C PRO A 23 3.55 23.71 16.64
N SER A 24 3.97 24.43 17.69
CA SER A 24 3.31 24.41 19.00
C SER A 24 1.86 24.91 18.96
N GLN A 25 1.53 25.85 18.08
CA GLN A 25 0.16 26.36 17.92
C GLN A 25 -0.76 25.38 17.19
N LEU A 26 -0.19 24.48 16.37
CA LEU A 26 -0.94 23.44 15.66
C LEU A 26 -1.22 22.21 16.52
N LEU A 27 -0.54 22.06 17.67
CA LEU A 27 -0.68 20.92 18.58
C LEU A 27 -1.80 21.08 19.61
N HIS A 28 -2.41 22.26 19.73
CA HIS A 28 -3.47 22.54 20.70
C HIS A 28 -4.73 23.07 20.04
N PRO A 29 -5.91 22.53 20.36
CA PRO A 29 -6.17 21.34 21.19
C PRO A 29 -5.71 20.04 20.49
N PRO A 30 -5.46 18.96 21.25
CA PRO A 30 -5.00 17.70 20.66
C PRO A 30 -6.09 17.07 19.78
N PRO A 31 -5.71 16.27 18.76
CA PRO A 31 -6.64 15.71 17.78
C PRO A 31 -7.73 14.85 18.39
N GLU A 32 -7.49 14.24 19.56
CA GLU A 32 -8.44 13.40 20.28
C GLU A 32 -9.69 14.17 20.75
N VAL A 33 -9.54 15.45 21.08
CA VAL A 33 -10.68 16.31 21.44
C VAL A 33 -11.63 16.48 20.27
N PHE A 34 -11.07 16.76 19.09
CA PHE A 34 -11.88 16.90 17.87
C PHE A 34 -12.47 15.56 17.42
N TRP A 35 -11.72 14.48 17.59
CA TRP A 35 -12.17 13.13 17.30
C TRP A 35 -13.41 12.77 18.13
N THR A 36 -13.31 12.90 19.44
CA THR A 36 -14.41 12.59 20.35
C THR A 36 -15.64 13.42 20.02
N ALA A 37 -15.48 14.75 19.85
CA ALA A 37 -16.60 15.62 19.49
C ALA A 37 -17.24 15.27 18.12
N ALA A 38 -16.45 14.84 17.14
CA ALA A 38 -16.96 14.39 15.86
C ALA A 38 -17.72 13.05 16.01
N ALA A 39 -17.15 12.10 16.74
CA ALA A 39 -17.76 10.80 17.00
C ALA A 39 -19.09 10.92 17.74
N GLU A 40 -19.16 11.75 18.76
CA GLU A 40 -20.37 12.02 19.53
C GLU A 40 -21.48 12.74 18.73
N SER A 41 -21.10 13.46 17.66
CA SER A 41 -22.07 14.13 16.77
C SER A 41 -22.79 13.17 15.82
N ILE A 42 -22.27 11.95 15.63
CA ILE A 42 -22.90 10.93 14.78
C ILE A 42 -24.00 10.25 15.58
N PRO A 43 -25.27 10.22 15.08
CA PRO A 43 -26.35 9.55 15.78
C PRO A 43 -26.07 8.07 16.00
N ARG A 44 -26.31 7.56 17.20
CA ARG A 44 -26.20 6.12 17.49
C ARG A 44 -27.13 5.28 16.60
N ASN A 45 -28.33 5.81 16.33
CA ASN A 45 -29.22 5.25 15.33
C ASN A 45 -28.95 5.90 13.98
N LEU A 46 -28.20 5.20 13.12
CA LEU A 46 -27.84 5.70 11.78
C LEU A 46 -29.06 6.01 10.91
N ALA A 47 -30.22 5.36 11.15
CA ALA A 47 -31.44 5.68 10.44
C ALA A 47 -31.96 7.10 10.71
N ALA A 48 -31.50 7.75 11.77
CA ALA A 48 -31.78 9.16 12.05
C ALA A 48 -30.81 10.14 11.38
N ALA A 49 -29.67 9.66 10.91
CA ALA A 49 -28.69 10.48 10.19
C ALA A 49 -29.16 10.69 8.76
N ARG A 50 -29.37 11.94 8.38
CA ARG A 50 -29.79 12.34 7.03
C ARG A 50 -28.76 13.27 6.40
N GLY A 51 -28.58 13.11 5.09
CA GLY A 51 -27.73 13.99 4.31
C GLY A 51 -26.26 13.59 4.26
N ILE A 52 -25.55 14.25 3.36
CA ILE A 52 -24.16 13.94 3.00
C ILE A 52 -23.16 14.23 4.15
N GLU A 53 -23.50 15.13 5.07
CA GLU A 53 -22.56 15.59 6.12
C GLU A 53 -22.15 14.48 7.09
N TYR A 54 -23.09 13.58 7.45
CA TYR A 54 -22.74 12.43 8.28
C TYR A 54 -21.87 11.42 7.53
N MET A 55 -22.11 11.21 6.23
CA MET A 55 -21.25 10.39 5.39
C MET A 55 -19.84 10.97 5.32
N ARG A 56 -19.72 12.29 5.11
CA ARG A 56 -18.42 13.00 5.11
C ARG A 56 -17.71 12.89 6.45
N ALA A 57 -18.43 13.04 7.55
CA ALA A 57 -17.85 12.88 8.89
C ALA A 57 -17.30 11.46 9.10
N CYS A 58 -18.07 10.42 8.77
CA CYS A 58 -17.63 9.03 8.84
C CYS A 58 -16.43 8.76 7.94
N ALA A 59 -16.43 9.28 6.71
CA ALA A 59 -15.33 9.16 5.77
C ALA A 59 -14.02 9.75 6.32
N ILE A 60 -14.09 10.98 6.85
CA ILE A 60 -12.93 11.69 7.40
C ILE A 60 -12.42 11.01 8.67
N LEU A 61 -13.31 10.53 9.54
CA LEU A 61 -12.92 9.75 10.72
C LEU A 61 -12.25 8.43 10.32
N SER A 62 -12.75 7.75 9.31
CA SER A 62 -12.14 6.54 8.75
C SER A 62 -10.71 6.80 8.22
N ILE A 63 -10.52 7.88 7.46
CA ILE A 63 -9.21 8.32 6.96
C ILE A 63 -8.28 8.70 8.13
N THR A 64 -8.79 9.43 9.11
CA THR A 64 -8.00 9.81 10.30
C THR A 64 -7.56 8.58 11.07
N ALA A 65 -8.46 7.61 11.25
CA ALA A 65 -8.18 6.37 11.96
C ALA A 65 -7.07 5.56 11.29
N ILE A 66 -7.15 5.34 9.96
CA ILE A 66 -6.12 4.58 9.24
C ILE A 66 -4.76 5.29 9.31
N GLN A 67 -4.73 6.60 9.16
CA GLN A 67 -3.50 7.37 9.25
C GLN A 67 -2.86 7.34 10.64
N ASN A 68 -3.66 7.13 11.67
CA ASN A 68 -3.20 6.96 13.06
C ASN A 68 -2.95 5.48 13.44
N GLY A 69 -3.11 4.53 12.50
CA GLY A 69 -2.96 3.09 12.78
C GLY A 69 -4.10 2.49 13.62
N GLN A 70 -5.24 3.17 13.73
CA GLN A 70 -6.43 2.74 14.47
C GLN A 70 -7.36 1.92 13.57
N ILE A 71 -6.96 0.69 13.24
CA ILE A 71 -7.61 -0.12 12.20
C ILE A 71 -9.05 -0.47 12.55
N ARG A 72 -9.35 -0.76 13.83
CA ARG A 72 -10.72 -1.07 14.26
C ARG A 72 -11.66 0.11 14.09
N ASP A 73 -11.22 1.31 14.47
CA ASP A 73 -12.00 2.54 14.31
C ASP A 73 -12.18 2.87 12.82
N MET A 74 -11.14 2.66 11.99
CA MET A 74 -11.25 2.80 10.54
C MET A 74 -12.38 1.90 9.99
N HIS A 75 -12.40 0.61 10.33
CA HIS A 75 -13.44 -0.30 9.88
C HIS A 75 -14.85 0.07 10.41
N GLN A 76 -14.94 0.57 11.65
CA GLN A 76 -16.20 1.03 12.22
C GLN A 76 -16.78 2.19 11.42
N TYR A 77 -16.01 3.27 11.23
CA TYR A 77 -16.50 4.46 10.52
C TYR A 77 -16.69 4.21 9.03
N LEU A 78 -15.87 3.38 8.42
CA LEU A 78 -16.07 2.91 7.05
C LEU A 78 -17.38 2.12 6.93
N GLY A 79 -17.71 1.28 7.91
CA GLY A 79 -19.00 0.57 7.98
C GLY A 79 -20.19 1.53 8.13
N HIS A 80 -20.09 2.56 8.96
CA HIS A 80 -21.11 3.61 9.07
C HIS A 80 -21.29 4.36 7.75
N TYR A 81 -20.18 4.73 7.11
CA TYR A 81 -20.21 5.35 5.78
C TYR A 81 -20.96 4.49 4.75
N HIS A 82 -20.64 3.19 4.66
CA HIS A 82 -21.31 2.30 3.71
C HIS A 82 -22.81 2.17 3.99
N THR A 83 -23.20 2.06 5.26
CA THR A 83 -24.61 2.02 5.64
C THR A 83 -25.35 3.29 5.21
N LEU A 84 -24.81 4.45 5.52
CA LEU A 84 -25.39 5.74 5.14
C LEU A 84 -25.41 5.91 3.60
N SER A 85 -24.36 5.49 2.92
CA SER A 85 -24.23 5.58 1.46
C SER A 85 -25.31 4.78 0.73
N ILE A 86 -25.63 3.57 1.23
CA ILE A 86 -26.74 2.77 0.69
C ILE A 86 -28.08 3.44 0.98
N MET A 87 -28.30 3.93 2.20
CA MET A 87 -29.54 4.58 2.61
C MET A 87 -29.85 5.85 1.81
N GLU A 88 -28.83 6.60 1.45
CA GLU A 88 -28.93 7.86 0.69
C GLU A 88 -28.73 7.67 -0.84
N GLY A 89 -28.52 6.44 -1.32
CA GLY A 89 -28.35 6.11 -2.73
C GLY A 89 -27.08 6.70 -3.37
N LEU A 90 -25.99 6.95 -2.57
CA LEU A 90 -24.79 7.61 -3.08
C LEU A 90 -24.07 6.81 -4.20
N HIS A 91 -24.26 5.50 -4.25
CA HIS A 91 -23.66 4.58 -5.22
C HIS A 91 -24.28 4.64 -6.63
N ASP A 92 -25.38 5.36 -6.80
CA ASP A 92 -26.05 5.50 -8.11
C ASP A 92 -26.48 6.96 -8.34
N GLU A 93 -25.84 7.63 -9.31
CA GLU A 93 -26.16 9.03 -9.67
C GLU A 93 -27.63 9.24 -10.06
N LYS A 94 -28.33 8.19 -10.53
CA LYS A 94 -29.76 8.28 -10.86
C LYS A 94 -30.66 8.44 -9.63
N SER A 95 -30.16 8.05 -8.47
CA SER A 95 -30.85 8.18 -7.18
C SER A 95 -30.65 9.54 -6.52
N TRP A 96 -29.76 10.38 -7.08
CA TRP A 96 -29.46 11.69 -6.49
C TRP A 96 -30.56 12.71 -6.77
N PRO A 97 -30.76 13.70 -5.89
CA PRO A 97 -31.67 14.79 -6.14
C PRO A 97 -31.37 15.51 -7.47
N ASN A 98 -32.39 15.88 -8.21
CA ASN A 98 -32.23 16.52 -9.52
C ASN A 98 -31.83 18.01 -9.44
N ASP A 99 -31.94 18.62 -8.28
CA ASP A 99 -31.70 20.05 -8.02
C ASP A 99 -30.29 20.30 -7.44
N LEU A 100 -29.42 19.30 -7.49
CA LEU A 100 -28.03 19.45 -7.01
C LEU A 100 -27.24 20.40 -7.90
N SER A 101 -26.50 21.29 -7.27
CA SER A 101 -25.49 22.13 -7.95
C SER A 101 -24.33 21.27 -8.48
N THR A 102 -23.60 21.81 -9.46
CA THR A 102 -22.39 21.15 -10.00
C THR A 102 -21.39 20.80 -8.88
N VAL A 103 -21.20 21.69 -7.92
CA VAL A 103 -20.32 21.49 -6.77
C VAL A 103 -20.78 20.32 -5.90
N GLU A 104 -22.08 20.23 -5.62
CA GLU A 104 -22.64 19.13 -4.83
C GLU A 104 -22.53 17.77 -5.52
N VAL A 105 -22.68 17.74 -6.84
CA VAL A 105 -22.45 16.54 -7.66
C VAL A 105 -20.98 16.10 -7.54
N GLU A 106 -20.04 17.01 -7.71
CA GLU A 106 -18.61 16.69 -7.63
C GLU A 106 -18.19 16.27 -6.20
N ILE A 107 -18.75 16.88 -5.15
CA ILE A 107 -18.53 16.46 -3.78
C ILE A 107 -18.97 14.99 -3.58
N ARG A 108 -20.12 14.60 -4.13
CA ARG A 108 -20.63 13.22 -4.04
C ARG A 108 -19.74 12.24 -4.79
N ARG A 109 -19.28 12.57 -5.99
CA ARG A 109 -18.35 11.74 -6.78
C ARG A 109 -17.04 11.53 -6.05
N ARG A 110 -16.42 12.62 -5.56
CA ARG A 110 -15.17 12.57 -4.81
C ARG A 110 -15.32 11.77 -3.53
N LEU A 111 -16.41 11.95 -2.79
CA LEU A 111 -16.70 11.18 -1.58
C LEU A 111 -16.83 9.68 -1.88
N PHE A 112 -17.60 9.31 -2.90
CA PHE A 112 -17.79 7.92 -3.29
C PHE A 112 -16.46 7.26 -3.65
N TRP A 113 -15.70 7.83 -4.57
CA TRP A 113 -14.45 7.22 -5.05
C TRP A 113 -13.33 7.23 -4.01
N SER A 114 -13.26 8.25 -3.14
CA SER A 114 -12.31 8.23 -2.01
C SER A 114 -12.56 7.06 -1.06
N MET A 115 -13.82 6.77 -0.78
CA MET A 115 -14.16 5.69 0.14
C MET A 115 -14.10 4.32 -0.53
N TYR A 116 -14.36 4.24 -1.84
CA TYR A 116 -14.11 3.05 -2.64
C TYR A 116 -12.62 2.67 -2.60
N THR A 117 -11.72 3.61 -2.85
CA THR A 117 -10.28 3.34 -2.80
C THR A 117 -9.84 2.90 -1.40
N LEU A 118 -10.37 3.49 -0.34
CA LEU A 118 -10.08 3.07 1.04
C LEU A 118 -10.61 1.66 1.34
N ASP A 119 -11.80 1.30 0.83
CA ASP A 119 -12.40 -0.02 1.04
C ASP A 119 -11.57 -1.11 0.34
N VAL A 120 -11.18 -0.89 -0.93
CA VAL A 120 -10.29 -1.80 -1.68
C VAL A 120 -8.92 -1.91 -1.02
N TYR A 121 -8.32 -0.78 -0.61
CA TYR A 121 -7.05 -0.77 0.12
C TYR A 121 -7.14 -1.61 1.40
N SER A 122 -8.19 -1.39 2.18
CA SER A 122 -8.44 -2.11 3.44
C SER A 122 -8.59 -3.62 3.21
N ALA A 123 -9.30 -4.02 2.16
CA ALA A 123 -9.47 -5.42 1.77
C ALA A 123 -8.16 -6.07 1.31
N THR A 124 -7.31 -5.29 0.65
CA THR A 124 -5.98 -5.73 0.19
C THR A 124 -5.04 -5.99 1.35
N VAL A 125 -4.92 -5.02 2.25
CA VAL A 125 -3.89 -5.03 3.30
C VAL A 125 -4.29 -5.94 4.47
N TRP A 126 -5.55 -5.95 4.87
CA TRP A 126 -6.02 -6.73 6.03
C TRP A 126 -6.90 -7.93 5.69
N GLY A 127 -7.05 -8.26 4.40
CA GLY A 127 -7.78 -9.45 3.95
C GLY A 127 -9.29 -9.38 4.14
N GLY A 128 -9.86 -8.20 4.35
CA GLY A 128 -11.29 -7.97 4.47
C GLY A 128 -12.05 -8.17 3.14
N MET A 129 -13.34 -7.85 3.13
CA MET A 129 -14.16 -7.84 1.91
C MET A 129 -14.16 -6.44 1.32
N VAL A 130 -14.20 -6.33 0.00
CA VAL A 130 -14.61 -5.11 -0.69
C VAL A 130 -16.14 -5.02 -0.60
N ARG A 131 -16.65 -4.00 0.08
CA ARG A 131 -18.09 -3.85 0.36
C ARG A 131 -18.82 -3.19 -0.80
N PHE A 132 -18.22 -2.18 -1.41
CA PHE A 132 -18.71 -1.54 -2.63
C PHE A 132 -17.92 -2.02 -3.82
N ARG A 133 -18.59 -2.78 -4.68
CA ARG A 133 -17.99 -3.31 -5.90
C ARG A 133 -18.17 -2.30 -7.02
N GLU A 134 -17.13 -2.09 -7.83
CA GLU A 134 -17.20 -1.22 -9.00
C GLU A 134 -18.40 -1.56 -9.89
N ILE A 135 -18.56 -2.84 -10.22
CA ILE A 135 -19.62 -3.33 -11.10
C ILE A 135 -21.06 -3.04 -10.59
N GLN A 136 -21.20 -2.77 -9.29
CA GLN A 136 -22.48 -2.49 -8.64
C GLN A 136 -22.75 -0.98 -8.48
N SER A 137 -21.84 -0.13 -8.93
CA SER A 137 -21.95 1.31 -8.82
C SER A 137 -22.20 1.99 -10.16
N ASN A 138 -22.89 3.12 -10.14
CA ASN A 138 -23.15 3.96 -11.30
C ASN A 138 -22.80 5.42 -10.97
N VAL A 139 -21.55 5.63 -10.55
CA VAL A 139 -21.02 6.95 -10.19
C VAL A 139 -19.89 7.29 -11.17
N ARG A 140 -20.02 8.40 -11.87
CA ARG A 140 -18.97 8.89 -12.77
C ARG A 140 -17.75 9.34 -11.99
N TYR A 141 -16.60 9.39 -12.66
CA TYR A 141 -15.42 10.02 -12.09
C TYR A 141 -15.64 11.51 -11.87
N PRO A 142 -14.95 12.08 -10.85
CA PRO A 142 -14.84 13.51 -10.70
C PRO A 142 -14.26 14.16 -11.98
N ARG A 143 -14.75 15.35 -12.29
CA ARG A 143 -14.26 16.12 -13.44
C ARG A 143 -12.82 16.58 -13.20
N GLU A 144 -12.00 16.50 -14.25
CA GLU A 144 -10.58 16.92 -14.21
C GLU A 144 -10.45 18.44 -14.40
N ILE A 145 -11.11 19.21 -13.54
CA ILE A 145 -11.08 20.68 -13.55
C ILE A 145 -10.64 21.24 -12.20
N ASN A 146 -10.15 22.45 -12.19
CA ASN A 146 -9.78 23.15 -10.97
C ASN A 146 -11.02 23.54 -10.15
N ASP A 147 -10.92 23.49 -8.83
CA ASP A 147 -12.03 23.77 -7.90
C ASP A 147 -12.58 25.18 -8.06
N ASP A 148 -11.74 26.18 -8.37
CA ASP A 148 -12.14 27.57 -8.65
C ASP A 148 -13.11 27.67 -9.82
N LEU A 149 -12.96 26.81 -10.86
CA LEU A 149 -13.85 26.78 -12.00
C LEU A 149 -15.22 26.17 -11.66
N LEU A 150 -15.26 25.20 -10.73
CA LEU A 150 -16.52 24.64 -10.22
C LEU A 150 -17.37 25.71 -9.54
N ASP A 151 -16.76 26.55 -8.72
CA ASP A 151 -17.42 27.64 -8.02
C ASP A 151 -17.93 28.72 -8.99
N PHE A 152 -17.19 29.00 -10.06
CA PHE A 152 -17.60 29.94 -11.10
C PHE A 152 -18.79 29.45 -11.89
N GLU A 153 -18.83 28.19 -12.34
CA GLU A 153 -19.96 27.57 -13.04
C GLU A 153 -21.23 27.62 -12.17
N SER A 154 -21.10 27.32 -10.88
CA SER A 154 -22.21 27.36 -9.93
C SER A 154 -22.81 28.77 -9.77
N LYS A 155 -21.99 29.81 -9.79
CA LYS A 155 -22.41 31.22 -9.69
C LYS A 155 -22.98 31.75 -11.02
N SER A 156 -22.44 31.28 -12.14
CA SER A 156 -22.88 31.73 -13.48
C SER A 156 -24.26 31.17 -13.89
N GLN A 157 -24.66 30.03 -13.35
CA GLN A 157 -26.03 29.50 -13.55
C GLN A 157 -27.10 30.36 -12.85
N ILE A 158 -26.73 31.18 -11.88
CA ILE A 158 -27.62 32.06 -11.13
C ILE A 158 -27.81 33.42 -11.84
N SER A 159 -26.83 33.83 -12.66
CA SER A 159 -26.91 35.08 -13.43
C SER A 159 -26.94 34.79 -14.93
N ALA A 160 -28.12 34.78 -15.50
CA ALA A 160 -28.38 34.53 -16.94
C ALA A 160 -27.84 35.64 -17.86
N ASP A 161 -26.99 36.52 -17.40
CA ASP A 161 -26.53 37.70 -18.17
C ASP A 161 -25.01 37.90 -17.95
N CYS A 162 -24.21 37.06 -18.57
CA CYS A 162 -22.79 37.37 -18.75
C CYS A 162 -22.20 36.64 -19.94
N THR A 163 -21.64 37.42 -20.84
CA THR A 163 -20.84 37.06 -22.01
C THR A 163 -19.88 35.91 -21.71
N THR A 164 -20.01 34.82 -22.46
CA THR A 164 -19.13 33.65 -22.45
C THR A 164 -17.65 34.08 -22.53
N PRO A 165 -16.79 33.59 -21.63
CA PRO A 165 -15.36 33.72 -21.83
C PRO A 165 -14.95 32.87 -23.03
N THR A 166 -14.64 33.50 -24.14
CA THR A 166 -14.00 32.90 -25.29
C THR A 166 -12.55 32.59 -25.02
N SER A 167 -12.28 31.57 -24.24
CA SER A 167 -10.97 30.92 -24.24
C SER A 167 -11.14 29.43 -24.00
N ASN A 168 -10.80 28.64 -25.01
CA ASN A 168 -10.80 27.18 -25.06
C ASN A 168 -9.68 26.54 -24.19
N THR A 169 -9.34 27.11 -23.06
CA THR A 169 -8.37 26.55 -22.11
C THR A 169 -9.09 26.30 -20.79
N TYR A 170 -9.96 25.29 -20.75
CA TYR A 170 -10.20 24.57 -19.51
C TYR A 170 -8.86 23.95 -19.12
N GLU A 171 -8.10 24.60 -18.25
CA GLU A 171 -6.90 24.00 -17.66
C GLU A 171 -7.34 22.74 -16.91
N HIS A 172 -7.05 21.59 -17.53
CA HIS A 172 -7.28 20.31 -16.89
C HIS A 172 -6.48 20.26 -15.58
N SER A 173 -7.17 19.96 -14.49
CA SER A 173 -6.51 19.78 -13.20
C SER A 173 -5.62 18.53 -13.24
N VAL A 174 -4.32 18.74 -13.33
CA VAL A 174 -3.31 17.66 -13.32
C VAL A 174 -3.47 16.79 -12.07
N TRP A 175 -3.75 17.43 -10.92
CA TRP A 175 -3.98 16.73 -9.67
C TRP A 175 -5.18 15.77 -9.76
N MET A 176 -6.31 16.25 -10.25
CA MET A 176 -7.54 15.45 -10.36
C MET A 176 -7.38 14.30 -11.37
N ARG A 177 -6.64 14.52 -12.45
CA ARG A 177 -6.29 13.45 -13.41
C ARG A 177 -5.45 12.36 -12.73
N GLY A 178 -4.47 12.73 -11.90
CA GLY A 178 -3.69 11.78 -11.12
C GLY A 178 -4.54 11.04 -10.10
N TRP A 179 -5.51 11.72 -9.49
CA TRP A 179 -6.45 11.12 -8.54
C TRP A 179 -7.37 10.09 -9.23
N ASN A 180 -7.91 10.41 -10.41
CA ASN A 180 -8.71 9.48 -11.22
C ASN A 180 -7.88 8.25 -11.63
N PHE A 181 -6.63 8.46 -12.08
CA PHE A 181 -5.73 7.37 -12.40
C PHE A 181 -5.42 6.46 -11.18
N THR A 182 -5.22 7.04 -10.00
CA THR A 182 -5.08 6.24 -8.77
C THR A 182 -6.33 5.40 -8.54
N THR A 183 -7.51 5.94 -8.79
CA THR A 183 -8.78 5.19 -8.71
C THR A 183 -8.83 4.03 -9.71
N ASP A 184 -8.34 4.22 -10.95
CA ASP A 184 -8.22 3.13 -11.93
C ASP A 184 -7.31 2.00 -11.42
N LEU A 185 -6.19 2.34 -10.75
CA LEU A 185 -5.31 1.34 -10.13
C LEU A 185 -6.04 0.55 -9.05
N TYR A 186 -6.87 1.19 -8.23
CA TYR A 186 -7.68 0.50 -7.22
C TYR A 186 -8.78 -0.37 -7.82
N ARG A 187 -9.37 0.01 -8.96
CA ARG A 187 -10.31 -0.83 -9.71
C ARG A 187 -9.62 -2.10 -10.21
N ILE A 188 -8.43 -1.97 -10.78
CA ILE A 188 -7.62 -3.13 -11.20
C ILE A 188 -7.25 -3.99 -9.97
N LEU A 189 -6.91 -3.36 -8.85
CA LEU A 189 -6.55 -4.04 -7.61
C LEU A 189 -7.73 -4.84 -7.02
N GLU A 190 -8.96 -4.33 -7.09
CA GLU A 190 -10.18 -5.06 -6.71
C GLU A 190 -10.27 -6.42 -7.43
N HIS A 191 -10.09 -6.41 -8.76
CA HIS A 191 -10.15 -7.62 -9.56
C HIS A 191 -8.95 -8.55 -9.33
N ALA A 192 -7.75 -7.98 -9.10
CA ALA A 192 -6.55 -8.77 -8.79
C ALA A 192 -6.69 -9.56 -7.47
N ILE A 193 -7.25 -8.92 -6.43
CA ILE A 193 -7.52 -9.57 -5.14
C ILE A 193 -8.54 -10.70 -5.29
N ASP A 194 -9.58 -10.49 -6.07
CA ASP A 194 -10.58 -11.53 -6.32
C ASP A 194 -9.98 -12.74 -7.02
N GLY A 195 -9.15 -12.50 -8.05
CA GLY A 195 -8.41 -13.57 -8.74
C GLY A 195 -7.53 -14.37 -7.79
N GLN A 196 -6.77 -13.68 -6.93
CA GLN A 196 -5.93 -14.30 -5.91
C GLN A 196 -6.73 -15.19 -4.96
N ARG A 197 -7.82 -14.68 -4.40
CA ARG A 197 -8.69 -15.43 -3.48
C ARG A 197 -9.31 -16.65 -4.11
N GLN A 198 -9.62 -16.58 -5.40
CA GLN A 198 -10.14 -17.73 -6.15
C GLN A 198 -9.08 -18.83 -6.32
N THR A 199 -7.85 -18.44 -6.64
CA THR A 199 -6.73 -19.39 -6.76
C THR A 199 -6.45 -20.11 -5.44
N LEU A 200 -6.42 -19.36 -4.32
CA LEU A 200 -6.16 -19.92 -2.99
C LEU A 200 -7.26 -20.91 -2.53
N ARG A 201 -8.51 -20.76 -2.99
CA ARG A 201 -9.60 -21.66 -2.62
C ARG A 201 -9.58 -22.99 -3.37
N GLY A 202 -8.78 -23.13 -4.41
CA GLY A 202 -8.68 -24.37 -5.19
C GLY A 202 -9.99 -24.83 -5.87
N GLU A 203 -10.98 -23.94 -5.98
CA GLU A 203 -12.34 -24.24 -6.42
C GLU A 203 -12.48 -24.36 -7.94
N ASN A 204 -11.52 -24.97 -8.63
CA ASN A 204 -11.58 -25.14 -10.08
C ASN A 204 -12.72 -26.09 -10.54
N GLU A 205 -13.27 -26.89 -9.63
CA GLU A 205 -14.35 -27.87 -9.91
C GLU A 205 -15.74 -27.44 -9.41
N SER A 206 -15.88 -26.22 -8.90
CA SER A 206 -17.19 -25.73 -8.43
C SER A 206 -18.13 -25.44 -9.61
N PRO A 207 -19.43 -25.76 -9.54
CA PRO A 207 -20.42 -25.38 -10.56
C PRO A 207 -20.44 -23.88 -10.86
N TRP A 208 -19.98 -23.05 -9.90
CA TRP A 208 -19.89 -21.60 -10.03
C TRP A 208 -18.72 -21.14 -10.92
N SER A 209 -17.80 -22.04 -11.29
CA SER A 209 -16.68 -21.74 -12.19
C SER A 209 -17.15 -21.28 -13.59
N LEU A 210 -18.35 -21.69 -14.01
CA LEU A 210 -18.96 -21.27 -15.27
C LEU A 210 -19.23 -19.76 -15.38
N PHE A 211 -19.34 -19.07 -14.24
CA PHE A 211 -19.60 -17.64 -14.18
C PHE A 211 -18.34 -16.81 -13.94
N ARG A 212 -17.18 -17.43 -13.93
CA ARG A 212 -15.91 -16.78 -13.65
C ARG A 212 -15.17 -16.47 -14.94
N PRO A 213 -14.67 -15.22 -15.11
CA PRO A 213 -13.76 -14.94 -16.21
C PRO A 213 -12.44 -15.70 -16.00
N SER A 214 -11.82 -16.10 -17.09
CA SER A 214 -10.47 -16.69 -17.04
C SER A 214 -9.49 -15.69 -16.42
N PRO A 215 -8.61 -16.13 -15.51
CA PRO A 215 -7.63 -15.24 -14.91
C PRO A 215 -6.70 -14.65 -15.98
N VAL A 216 -6.51 -13.34 -15.93
CA VAL A 216 -5.56 -12.64 -16.80
C VAL A 216 -4.19 -12.71 -16.12
N PRO A 217 -3.11 -13.09 -16.83
CA PRO A 217 -1.75 -13.10 -16.28
C PRO A 217 -1.35 -11.72 -15.73
N GLY A 218 -0.76 -11.70 -14.54
CA GLY A 218 -0.36 -10.45 -13.88
C GLY A 218 0.58 -9.59 -14.73
N ARG A 219 1.47 -10.22 -15.49
CA ARG A 219 2.36 -9.52 -16.45
C ARG A 219 1.58 -8.70 -17.48
N LEU A 220 0.53 -9.25 -18.07
CA LEU A 220 -0.28 -8.52 -19.06
C LEU A 220 -1.04 -7.36 -18.43
N ILE A 221 -1.51 -7.52 -17.20
CA ILE A 221 -2.12 -6.44 -16.43
C ILE A 221 -1.12 -5.32 -16.22
N MET A 222 0.11 -5.65 -15.77
CA MET A 222 1.16 -4.64 -15.54
C MET A 222 1.63 -3.96 -16.82
N GLU A 223 1.72 -4.66 -17.95
CA GLU A 223 2.02 -4.06 -19.26
C GLU A 223 0.96 -3.00 -19.62
N HIS A 224 -0.32 -3.32 -19.42
CA HIS A 224 -1.42 -2.38 -19.67
C HIS A 224 -1.34 -1.17 -18.71
N VAL A 225 -1.14 -1.40 -17.43
CA VAL A 225 -0.99 -0.36 -16.41
C VAL A 225 0.19 0.56 -16.73
N HIS A 226 1.34 0.03 -17.15
CA HIS A 226 2.48 0.83 -17.57
C HIS A 226 2.19 1.67 -18.82
N SER A 227 1.39 1.15 -19.76
CA SER A 227 0.93 1.93 -20.91
C SER A 227 0.05 3.11 -20.46
N MET A 228 -0.92 2.89 -19.58
CA MET A 228 -1.76 3.94 -19.00
C MET A 228 -0.92 4.98 -18.23
N PHE A 229 0.01 4.52 -17.40
CA PHE A 229 0.91 5.39 -16.64
C PHE A 229 1.78 6.25 -17.55
N SER A 230 2.29 5.70 -18.68
CA SER A 230 3.10 6.41 -19.64
C SER A 230 2.34 7.53 -20.37
N ALA A 231 1.01 7.42 -20.44
CA ALA A 231 0.13 8.44 -21.03
C ALA A 231 -0.19 9.61 -20.07
N LEU A 232 0.22 9.52 -18.81
CA LEU A 232 0.04 10.61 -17.84
C LEU A 232 1.00 11.79 -18.11
N PRO A 233 0.64 13.02 -17.68
CA PRO A 233 1.55 14.14 -17.65
C PRO A 233 2.85 13.82 -16.91
N SER A 234 3.96 14.42 -17.34
CA SER A 234 5.28 14.16 -16.74
C SER A 234 5.35 14.46 -15.24
N GLN A 235 4.60 15.48 -14.77
CA GLN A 235 4.51 15.86 -13.36
C GLN A 235 3.92 14.76 -12.47
N LEU A 236 3.10 13.84 -13.03
CA LEU A 236 2.53 12.71 -12.32
C LEU A 236 3.38 11.44 -12.43
N ARG A 237 4.31 11.38 -13.38
CA ARG A 237 5.19 10.23 -13.60
C ARG A 237 6.48 10.29 -12.79
N LEU A 238 6.93 11.49 -12.46
CA LEU A 238 8.17 11.73 -11.72
C LEU A 238 7.86 12.56 -10.49
N THR A 239 8.17 12.02 -9.32
CA THR A 239 8.02 12.75 -8.06
C THR A 239 9.17 13.75 -7.91
N GLY A 240 8.84 15.05 -8.00
CA GLY A 240 9.80 16.13 -7.78
C GLY A 240 10.10 16.36 -6.29
N PRO A 241 11.08 17.21 -5.98
CA PRO A 241 11.34 17.65 -4.60
C PRO A 241 10.18 18.51 -4.09
N VAL A 242 10.06 18.61 -2.76
CA VAL A 242 9.11 19.52 -2.12
C VAL A 242 9.54 20.96 -2.39
N THR A 243 8.60 21.77 -2.85
CA THR A 243 8.85 23.16 -3.28
C THR A 243 8.45 24.19 -2.22
N GLY A 244 7.56 23.82 -1.29
CA GLY A 244 6.91 24.72 -0.34
C GLY A 244 5.74 25.52 -0.96
N ASP A 245 5.45 25.29 -2.24
CA ASP A 245 4.28 25.81 -2.92
C ASP A 245 3.16 24.76 -2.92
N PRO A 246 2.00 25.02 -2.29
CA PRO A 246 0.93 24.03 -2.15
C PRO A 246 0.41 23.49 -3.48
N GLU A 247 0.37 24.29 -4.55
CA GLU A 247 -0.13 23.86 -5.86
C GLU A 247 0.81 22.84 -6.52
N ASN A 248 2.11 23.06 -6.44
CA ASN A 248 3.11 22.14 -6.94
C ASN A 248 3.24 20.91 -6.04
N ASP A 249 3.22 21.11 -4.73
CA ASP A 249 3.43 20.04 -3.76
C ASP A 249 2.24 19.05 -3.73
N ILE A 250 1.02 19.49 -4.02
CA ILE A 250 -0.14 18.56 -4.15
C ILE A 250 0.02 17.64 -5.35
N VAL A 251 0.59 18.13 -6.46
CA VAL A 251 0.89 17.30 -7.65
C VAL A 251 2.04 16.33 -7.34
N GLY A 252 3.09 16.80 -6.63
CA GLY A 252 4.19 15.97 -6.17
C GLY A 252 3.73 14.86 -5.22
N PHE A 253 2.86 15.18 -4.27
CA PHE A 253 2.22 14.19 -3.39
C PHE A 253 1.39 13.17 -4.20
N GLN A 254 0.62 13.62 -5.19
CA GLN A 254 -0.18 12.74 -6.03
C GLN A 254 0.70 11.80 -6.86
N SER A 255 1.82 12.29 -7.39
CA SER A 255 2.83 11.45 -8.05
C SER A 255 3.38 10.37 -7.10
N ALA A 256 3.73 10.73 -5.87
CA ALA A 256 4.17 9.78 -4.84
C ALA A 256 3.11 8.73 -4.52
N ASN A 257 1.85 9.14 -4.40
CA ASN A 257 0.72 8.25 -4.14
C ASN A 257 0.47 7.27 -5.31
N ILE A 258 0.57 7.74 -6.56
CA ILE A 258 0.52 6.89 -7.75
C ILE A 258 1.63 5.84 -7.70
N GLN A 259 2.87 6.26 -7.42
CA GLN A 259 4.01 5.34 -7.33
C GLN A 259 3.79 4.28 -6.24
N ALA A 260 3.32 4.68 -5.06
CA ALA A 260 3.01 3.76 -3.96
C ALA A 260 1.93 2.74 -4.37
N THR A 261 0.86 3.19 -5.03
CA THR A 261 -0.25 2.32 -5.46
C THR A 261 0.18 1.36 -6.58
N LEU A 262 1.01 1.83 -7.53
CA LEU A 262 1.61 0.96 -8.56
C LEU A 262 2.44 -0.16 -7.93
N GLN A 263 3.24 0.15 -6.90
CA GLN A 263 4.03 -0.86 -6.22
C GLN A 263 3.16 -1.84 -5.42
N LEU A 264 2.08 -1.38 -4.80
CA LEU A 264 1.10 -2.26 -4.15
C LEU A 264 0.49 -3.24 -5.16
N LEU A 265 0.04 -2.74 -6.32
CA LEU A 265 -0.51 -3.58 -7.38
C LEU A 265 0.52 -4.60 -7.90
N ASN A 266 1.75 -4.16 -8.13
CA ASN A 266 2.84 -5.04 -8.57
C ASN A 266 3.10 -6.17 -7.56
N MET A 267 3.17 -5.86 -6.26
CA MET A 267 3.32 -6.86 -5.21
C MET A 267 2.18 -7.89 -5.20
N ILE A 268 0.93 -7.43 -5.36
CA ILE A 268 -0.25 -8.30 -5.38
C ILE A 268 -0.23 -9.25 -6.59
N LEU A 269 0.06 -8.73 -7.77
CA LEU A 269 0.09 -9.52 -9.00
C LEU A 269 1.25 -10.52 -9.00
N SER A 270 2.41 -10.11 -8.48
CA SER A 270 3.60 -10.96 -8.38
C SER A 270 3.45 -12.09 -7.36
N SER A 271 2.67 -11.91 -6.30
CA SER A 271 2.44 -12.96 -5.30
C SER A 271 1.50 -14.07 -5.77
N ASN A 272 0.77 -13.86 -6.85
CA ASN A 272 -0.15 -14.83 -7.45
C ASN A 272 0.54 -15.81 -8.43
N GLU A 273 1.77 -15.51 -8.81
CA GLU A 273 2.55 -16.31 -9.75
C GLU A 273 3.55 -17.19 -8.96
N ASP A 274 3.80 -18.38 -9.46
CA ASP A 274 4.80 -19.29 -8.89
C ASP A 274 6.21 -18.82 -9.28
N GLN A 275 6.59 -17.67 -8.71
CA GLN A 275 7.81 -16.94 -9.04
C GLN A 275 9.01 -17.49 -8.28
N GLY A 276 10.15 -17.52 -8.97
CA GLY A 276 11.43 -17.86 -8.37
C GLY A 276 11.93 -16.81 -7.36
N ILE A 277 12.92 -17.20 -6.56
CA ILE A 277 13.56 -16.34 -5.53
C ILE A 277 14.06 -15.02 -6.14
N GLU A 278 14.67 -15.08 -7.31
CA GLU A 278 15.25 -13.92 -7.99
C GLU A 278 14.19 -12.88 -8.38
N GLU A 279 13.06 -13.32 -8.91
CA GLU A 279 11.95 -12.45 -9.29
C GLU A 279 11.31 -11.78 -8.07
N LYS A 280 11.12 -12.53 -6.98
CA LYS A 280 10.63 -11.97 -5.70
C LYS A 280 11.57 -10.91 -5.13
N CYS A 281 12.87 -11.15 -5.17
CA CYS A 281 13.89 -10.17 -4.77
C CYS A 281 13.90 -8.94 -5.69
N GLU A 282 13.69 -9.13 -6.99
CA GLU A 282 13.59 -8.02 -7.94
C GLU A 282 12.38 -7.13 -7.64
N VAL A 283 11.20 -7.72 -7.44
CA VAL A 283 10.00 -6.96 -7.06
C VAL A 283 10.24 -6.17 -5.77
N ALA A 284 10.75 -6.82 -4.71
CA ALA A 284 11.05 -6.16 -3.45
C ALA A 284 12.07 -5.01 -3.62
N GLY A 285 13.13 -5.23 -4.41
CA GLY A 285 14.14 -4.22 -4.71
C GLY A 285 13.60 -3.03 -5.49
N ASN A 286 12.74 -3.27 -6.47
CA ASN A 286 12.08 -2.22 -7.24
C ASN A 286 11.18 -1.35 -6.36
N VAL A 287 10.38 -1.98 -5.48
CA VAL A 287 9.53 -1.26 -4.52
C VAL A 287 10.35 -0.38 -3.59
N LEU A 288 11.42 -0.92 -2.99
CA LEU A 288 12.32 -0.15 -2.12
C LEU A 288 13.00 1.00 -2.87
N SER A 289 13.45 0.77 -4.11
CA SER A 289 14.07 1.80 -4.96
C SER A 289 13.12 2.96 -5.27
N VAL A 290 11.84 2.69 -5.44
CA VAL A 290 10.83 3.73 -5.63
C VAL A 290 10.67 4.56 -4.35
N PHE A 291 10.47 3.93 -3.21
CA PHE A 291 10.25 4.64 -1.95
C PHE A 291 11.47 5.42 -1.47
N THR A 292 12.69 4.96 -1.76
CA THR A 292 13.92 5.72 -1.44
C THR A 292 14.11 6.97 -2.29
N LYS A 293 13.48 7.05 -3.45
CA LYS A 293 13.54 8.23 -4.34
C LYS A 293 12.46 9.26 -4.05
N VAL A 294 11.38 8.87 -3.38
CA VAL A 294 10.28 9.78 -3.01
C VAL A 294 10.71 10.63 -1.81
N PRO A 295 10.52 11.96 -1.85
CA PRO A 295 10.78 12.84 -0.70
C PRO A 295 10.07 12.37 0.56
N ILE A 296 10.79 12.41 1.68
CA ILE A 296 10.29 11.91 2.97
C ILE A 296 9.03 12.64 3.44
N GLU A 297 8.84 13.89 3.05
CA GLU A 297 7.68 14.71 3.37
C GLU A 297 6.41 14.10 2.75
N TYR A 298 6.48 13.64 1.50
CA TYR A 298 5.35 12.96 0.85
C TYR A 298 5.09 11.59 1.47
N LEU A 299 6.14 10.85 1.84
CA LEU A 299 5.99 9.59 2.55
C LEU A 299 5.31 9.78 3.91
N LYS A 300 5.68 10.85 4.65
CA LYS A 300 5.01 11.24 5.91
C LYS A 300 3.54 11.59 5.69
N ALA A 301 3.20 12.23 4.58
CA ALA A 301 1.83 12.56 4.25
C ALA A 301 0.98 11.32 3.94
N ILE A 302 1.56 10.28 3.30
CA ILE A 302 0.92 8.96 3.14
C ILE A 302 0.75 8.28 4.52
N SER A 303 1.73 8.46 5.43
CA SER A 303 1.68 8.04 6.83
C SER A 303 1.60 6.52 7.03
N SER A 304 0.80 6.07 8.03
CA SER A 304 0.69 4.65 8.40
C SER A 304 0.38 3.70 7.23
N PRO A 305 -0.44 4.04 6.22
CA PRO A 305 -0.62 3.18 5.06
C PRO A 305 0.68 2.73 4.39
N LEU A 306 1.71 3.57 4.38
CA LEU A 306 3.01 3.20 3.82
C LEU A 306 3.73 2.11 4.62
N LEU A 307 3.56 2.06 5.94
CA LEU A 307 4.14 0.99 6.78
C LEU A 307 3.60 -0.39 6.38
N TYR A 308 2.34 -0.46 5.94
CA TYR A 308 1.75 -1.70 5.46
C TYR A 308 2.30 -2.11 4.08
N HIS A 309 2.65 -1.16 3.20
CA HIS A 309 3.36 -1.48 1.96
C HIS A 309 4.73 -2.10 2.26
N LEU A 310 5.47 -1.52 3.20
CA LEU A 310 6.76 -2.07 3.64
C LEU A 310 6.58 -3.43 4.32
N GLY A 311 5.48 -3.63 5.06
CA GLY A 311 5.10 -4.94 5.58
C GLY A 311 4.93 -5.99 4.49
N GLY A 312 4.33 -5.61 3.35
CA GLY A 312 4.20 -6.50 2.19
C GLY A 312 5.54 -6.93 1.59
N ILE A 313 6.50 -6.01 1.50
CA ILE A 313 7.86 -6.33 1.08
C ILE A 313 8.48 -7.35 2.05
N GLY A 314 8.34 -7.11 3.36
CA GLY A 314 8.81 -8.03 4.39
C GLY A 314 8.20 -9.42 4.26
N PHE A 315 6.92 -9.52 3.96
CA PHE A 315 6.24 -10.78 3.69
C PHE A 315 6.83 -11.52 2.47
N ILE A 316 7.02 -10.82 1.35
CA ILE A 316 7.65 -11.39 0.15
C ILE A 316 9.07 -11.91 0.47
N LEU A 317 9.89 -11.11 1.13
CA LEU A 317 11.24 -11.50 1.51
C LEU A 317 11.25 -12.64 2.54
N GLY A 318 10.29 -12.65 3.47
CA GLY A 318 10.09 -13.75 4.42
C GLY A 318 9.78 -15.06 3.71
N SER A 319 8.87 -15.06 2.73
CA SER A 319 8.53 -16.26 1.96
C SER A 319 9.71 -16.82 1.14
N VAL A 320 10.63 -15.95 0.74
CA VAL A 320 11.89 -16.38 0.10
C VAL A 320 12.79 -17.10 1.10
N MET A 321 12.81 -16.65 2.34
CA MET A 321 13.67 -17.22 3.39
C MET A 321 13.15 -18.54 3.97
N GLU A 322 11.87 -18.86 3.79
CA GLU A 322 11.30 -20.16 4.15
C GLU A 322 11.74 -21.28 3.19
N GLY A 323 12.31 -20.93 2.05
CA GLY A 323 12.79 -21.88 1.03
C GLY A 323 14.28 -22.20 1.17
N SER A 324 14.74 -23.04 0.24
CA SER A 324 16.17 -23.36 0.12
C SER A 324 16.92 -22.17 -0.49
N LEU A 325 17.88 -21.60 0.24
CA LEU A 325 18.64 -20.40 -0.13
C LEU A 325 20.07 -20.73 -0.54
N SER A 326 20.51 -20.19 -1.66
CA SER A 326 21.94 -20.10 -1.98
C SER A 326 22.59 -18.95 -1.20
N GLU A 327 23.92 -18.97 -1.05
CA GLU A 327 24.65 -17.87 -0.43
C GLU A 327 24.40 -16.53 -1.16
N ALA A 328 24.34 -16.56 -2.50
CA ALA A 328 24.06 -15.36 -3.30
C ALA A 328 22.65 -14.82 -3.06
N SER A 329 21.65 -15.69 -3.02
CA SER A 329 20.26 -15.32 -2.71
C SER A 329 20.14 -14.76 -1.30
N TYR A 330 20.79 -15.38 -0.31
CA TYR A 330 20.85 -14.87 1.06
C TYR A 330 21.43 -13.46 1.14
N GLN A 331 22.56 -13.21 0.50
CA GLN A 331 23.21 -11.88 0.53
C GLN A 331 22.31 -10.82 -0.13
N ARG A 332 21.59 -11.19 -1.18
CA ARG A 332 20.63 -10.30 -1.84
C ARG A 332 19.43 -9.96 -0.94
N VAL A 333 18.81 -10.96 -0.31
CA VAL A 333 17.72 -10.77 0.65
C VAL A 333 18.18 -9.94 1.83
N ARG A 334 19.34 -10.26 2.41
CA ARG A 334 19.95 -9.53 3.52
C ARG A 334 20.10 -8.04 3.21
N LYS A 335 20.62 -7.72 2.03
CA LYS A 335 20.77 -6.33 1.57
C LYS A 335 19.41 -5.61 1.55
N LEU A 336 18.40 -6.23 0.93
CA LEU A 336 17.05 -5.66 0.83
C LEU A 336 16.41 -5.44 2.20
N LEU A 337 16.60 -6.38 3.14
CA LEU A 337 16.10 -6.24 4.51
C LEU A 337 16.75 -5.07 5.27
N LEU A 338 18.05 -4.87 5.08
CA LEU A 338 18.76 -3.74 5.71
C LEU A 338 18.35 -2.39 5.08
N GLU A 339 18.14 -2.34 3.77
CA GLU A 339 17.60 -1.16 3.08
C GLU A 339 16.18 -0.85 3.57
N MET A 340 15.34 -1.86 3.74
CA MET A 340 14.00 -1.71 4.30
C MET A 340 14.04 -1.23 5.76
N ALA A 341 14.95 -1.77 6.58
CA ALA A 341 15.13 -1.32 7.97
C ALA A 341 15.55 0.15 8.05
N ALA A 342 16.41 0.61 7.13
CA ALA A 342 16.81 2.01 7.05
C ALA A 342 15.63 2.92 6.68
N LEU A 343 14.81 2.52 5.72
CA LEU A 343 13.61 3.26 5.32
C LEU A 343 12.57 3.30 6.46
N LEU A 344 12.32 2.16 7.13
CA LEU A 344 11.44 2.08 8.31
C LEU A 344 11.92 3.01 9.42
N TYR A 345 13.23 3.06 9.70
CA TYR A 345 13.79 3.96 10.70
C TYR A 345 13.50 5.44 10.40
N GLN A 346 13.65 5.84 9.13
CA GLN A 346 13.32 7.20 8.70
C GLN A 346 11.83 7.52 8.88
N MET A 347 10.96 6.56 8.58
CA MET A 347 9.52 6.70 8.75
C MET A 347 9.12 6.76 10.22
N GLU A 348 9.65 5.86 11.06
CA GLU A 348 9.36 5.79 12.49
C GLU A 348 9.82 7.05 13.24
N SER A 349 10.97 7.61 12.85
CA SER A 349 11.47 8.87 13.42
C SER A 349 10.56 10.06 13.14
N ALA A 350 9.73 9.96 12.10
CA ALA A 350 8.83 10.99 11.64
C ALA A 350 7.40 10.86 12.18
N LEU A 351 7.00 9.64 12.59
CA LEU A 351 5.68 9.35 13.13
C LEU A 351 5.74 9.36 14.66
N THR A 352 4.73 9.93 15.31
CA THR A 352 4.64 10.00 16.79
C THR A 352 4.53 8.62 17.46
N ARG A 353 4.21 7.59 16.69
CA ARG A 353 4.13 6.19 17.15
C ARG A 353 5.21 5.36 16.47
N SER A 354 6.36 5.24 17.12
CA SER A 354 7.37 4.27 16.72
C SER A 354 6.86 2.86 17.04
N THR A 355 6.80 2.00 16.02
CA THR A 355 6.44 0.59 16.19
C THR A 355 7.64 -0.27 16.58
N GLY A 356 8.84 0.29 16.50
CA GLY A 356 10.10 -0.44 16.67
C GLY A 356 10.34 -1.49 15.57
N ALA A 357 9.66 -1.38 14.43
CA ALA A 357 9.75 -2.35 13.35
C ALA A 357 11.15 -2.38 12.73
N SER A 358 11.81 -1.23 12.61
CA SER A 358 13.18 -1.13 12.13
C SER A 358 14.16 -1.93 13.00
N GLU A 359 14.09 -1.76 14.32
CA GLU A 359 15.00 -2.47 15.24
C GLU A 359 14.70 -3.97 15.34
N ARG A 360 13.42 -4.35 15.30
CA ARG A 360 13.03 -5.78 15.21
C ARG A 360 13.61 -6.42 13.96
N LEU A 361 13.49 -5.75 12.82
CA LEU A 361 14.01 -6.24 11.55
C LEU A 361 15.54 -6.39 11.58
N LYS A 362 16.26 -5.40 12.09
CA LYS A 362 17.74 -5.49 12.27
C LYS A 362 18.13 -6.63 13.19
N THR A 363 17.40 -6.83 14.29
CA THR A 363 17.65 -7.94 15.22
C THR A 363 17.44 -9.29 14.53
N GLN A 364 16.40 -9.40 13.71
CA GLN A 364 16.13 -10.60 12.94
C GLN A 364 17.23 -10.89 11.92
N VAL A 365 17.65 -9.89 11.16
CA VAL A 365 18.77 -10.04 10.22
C VAL A 365 20.04 -10.52 10.96
N LYS A 366 20.33 -9.95 12.12
CA LYS A 366 21.49 -10.36 12.93
C LYS A 366 21.40 -11.84 13.37
N ARG A 367 20.24 -12.31 13.81
CA ARG A 367 20.02 -13.73 14.17
C ARG A 367 20.28 -14.66 12.99
N ILE A 368 19.83 -14.26 11.81
CA ILE A 368 20.05 -15.01 10.57
C ILE A 368 21.53 -15.00 10.19
N ASP A 369 22.22 -13.86 10.28
CA ASP A 369 23.65 -13.74 10.04
C ASP A 369 24.44 -14.71 10.95
N GLU A 370 24.13 -14.75 12.25
CA GLU A 370 24.75 -15.65 13.21
C GLU A 370 24.52 -17.14 12.88
N TYR A 371 23.34 -17.48 12.37
CA TYR A 371 23.05 -18.85 11.89
C TYR A 371 23.88 -19.20 10.65
N MET A 372 23.90 -18.32 9.65
CA MET A 372 24.64 -18.52 8.41
C MET A 372 26.15 -18.65 8.66
N ASP A 373 26.70 -17.86 9.59
CA ASP A 373 28.11 -17.99 9.97
C ASP A 373 28.43 -19.35 10.61
N LYS A 374 27.57 -19.84 11.49
CA LYS A 374 27.71 -21.17 12.08
C LYS A 374 27.63 -22.28 11.03
N ALA A 375 26.69 -22.16 10.06
CA ALA A 375 26.54 -23.12 8.97
C ALA A 375 27.79 -23.16 8.08
N ARG A 376 28.38 -21.99 7.74
CA ARG A 376 29.63 -21.90 6.96
C ARG A 376 30.80 -22.58 7.70
N HIS A 377 30.97 -22.31 9.02
CA HIS A 377 32.00 -22.94 9.81
C HIS A 377 31.82 -24.47 9.89
N ALA A 378 30.60 -24.97 10.03
CA ALA A 378 30.34 -26.40 10.05
C ALA A 378 30.70 -27.06 8.71
N SER A 379 30.36 -26.42 7.58
CA SER A 379 30.69 -26.93 6.24
C SER A 379 32.21 -26.95 5.99
N MET A 380 32.94 -25.95 6.42
CA MET A 380 34.41 -25.93 6.34
C MET A 380 35.07 -27.05 7.15
N HIS A 381 34.56 -27.38 8.33
CA HIS A 381 35.09 -28.47 9.16
C HIS A 381 34.75 -29.84 8.56
N SER A 382 33.60 -30.04 7.94
CA SER A 382 33.26 -31.28 7.26
C SER A 382 34.15 -31.54 6.05
N GLY A 383 34.42 -30.53 5.24
CA GLY A 383 35.29 -30.63 4.06
C GLY A 383 36.75 -30.95 4.42
N LEU A 384 37.24 -30.44 5.56
CA LEU A 384 38.60 -30.78 6.06
C LEU A 384 38.68 -32.20 6.60
N ALA A 385 37.58 -32.76 7.14
CA ALA A 385 37.55 -34.14 7.64
C ALA A 385 37.54 -35.16 6.50
N GLU A 386 36.93 -34.88 5.36
CA GLU A 386 36.95 -35.75 4.19
C GLU A 386 38.33 -35.76 3.49
N ILE A 387 39.04 -34.66 3.46
CA ILE A 387 40.41 -34.60 2.89
C ILE A 387 41.38 -35.37 3.77
N GLY A 388 41.17 -35.45 5.09
CA GLY A 388 42.02 -36.19 6.03
C GLY A 388 41.87 -37.72 5.97
N GLN A 389 40.80 -38.26 5.39
CA GLN A 389 40.58 -39.72 5.30
C GLN A 389 41.05 -40.36 3.99
N SER A 390 41.52 -39.57 3.00
CA SER A 390 41.91 -40.08 1.68
C SER A 390 43.41 -40.46 1.61
N GLN A 391 44.15 -40.50 2.71
CA GLN A 391 45.59 -40.89 2.73
C GLN A 391 45.81 -42.29 3.32
N HIS A 392 45.14 -43.34 2.85
CA HIS A 392 45.62 -44.72 2.98
C HIS A 392 44.89 -45.62 2.01
N PHE A 393 45.32 -45.64 0.75
CA PHE A 393 45.25 -46.83 -0.11
C PHE A 393 46.30 -46.68 -1.22
N GLU A 394 47.43 -47.36 -1.06
CA GLU A 394 48.38 -47.64 -2.14
C GLU A 394 47.73 -48.65 -3.10
N GLY A 395 47.54 -48.20 -4.35
CA GLY A 395 47.16 -49.10 -5.44
C GLY A 395 47.45 -48.47 -6.78
N TYR A 396 48.51 -48.95 -7.44
CA TYR A 396 48.95 -48.59 -8.79
C TYR A 396 47.81 -48.59 -9.82
N VAL A 397 47.53 -47.43 -10.46
CA VAL A 397 46.85 -47.34 -11.77
C VAL A 397 47.40 -46.15 -12.55
N GLN A 398 47.63 -46.34 -13.85
CA GLN A 398 48.27 -45.43 -14.81
C GLN A 398 47.55 -44.06 -14.96
N PRO A 399 48.26 -43.03 -15.46
CA PRO A 399 47.72 -41.71 -15.58
C PRO A 399 46.82 -41.59 -16.82
N THR A 400 45.56 -41.56 -16.62
CA THR A 400 44.59 -41.00 -17.56
C THR A 400 44.51 -39.48 -17.29
N THR A 401 44.74 -38.70 -18.34
CA THR A 401 44.55 -37.24 -18.39
C THR A 401 43.24 -36.83 -17.75
N VAL A 402 43.33 -36.29 -16.55
CA VAL A 402 42.22 -35.59 -15.93
C VAL A 402 42.15 -34.19 -16.55
N GLN A 403 41.16 -34.00 -17.44
CA GLN A 403 40.65 -32.67 -17.74
C GLN A 403 40.32 -31.97 -16.41
N SER A 404 40.76 -30.71 -16.31
CA SER A 404 40.36 -29.82 -15.23
C SER A 404 38.84 -29.84 -15.12
N ALA A 405 38.32 -30.59 -14.15
CA ALA A 405 36.95 -30.40 -13.71
C ALA A 405 36.91 -28.98 -13.11
N ASP A 406 36.18 -28.11 -13.77
CA ASP A 406 35.70 -26.88 -13.20
C ASP A 406 35.10 -27.25 -11.83
N PHE A 407 35.70 -26.68 -10.77
CA PHE A 407 35.05 -26.55 -9.49
C PHE A 407 33.92 -25.56 -9.68
N ASP A 408 32.87 -26.00 -10.38
CA ASP A 408 31.56 -25.41 -10.26
C ASP A 408 31.14 -25.65 -8.82
N ASP A 409 31.20 -24.57 -8.08
CA ASP A 409 30.68 -24.32 -6.76
C ASP A 409 29.31 -25.01 -6.70
N ALA A 410 29.27 -26.22 -6.15
CA ALA A 410 28.01 -26.84 -5.78
C ALA A 410 27.43 -25.91 -4.71
N LEU A 411 26.60 -24.97 -5.17
CA LEU A 411 25.90 -23.99 -4.38
C LEU A 411 25.21 -24.71 -3.22
N ALA A 412 25.89 -24.73 -2.05
CA ALA A 412 25.31 -25.25 -0.83
C ALA A 412 24.04 -24.43 -0.56
N CYS A 413 22.88 -25.06 -0.77
CA CYS A 413 21.62 -24.47 -0.42
C CYS A 413 21.37 -24.69 1.06
N PHE A 414 20.94 -23.65 1.76
CA PHE A 414 20.63 -23.66 3.18
C PHE A 414 19.13 -23.60 3.38
N GLU A 415 18.63 -24.33 4.36
CA GLU A 415 17.28 -24.13 4.88
C GLU A 415 17.40 -23.44 6.24
N LEU A 416 16.70 -22.32 6.43
CA LEU A 416 16.66 -21.64 7.70
C LEU A 416 15.69 -22.38 8.64
N PRO A 417 16.09 -22.60 9.92
CA PRO A 417 15.17 -23.15 10.90
C PRO A 417 13.93 -22.28 11.08
N SER A 418 12.76 -22.90 11.22
CA SER A 418 11.48 -22.20 11.37
C SER A 418 11.44 -21.27 12.59
N ASP A 419 12.12 -21.64 13.67
CA ASP A 419 12.22 -20.82 14.89
C ASP A 419 12.96 -19.50 14.68
N LEU A 420 13.82 -19.38 13.67
CA LEU A 420 14.42 -18.11 13.29
C LEU A 420 13.44 -17.17 12.60
N LEU A 421 12.34 -17.70 12.05
CA LEU A 421 11.32 -16.95 11.33
C LEU A 421 10.09 -16.66 12.18
N ASP A 422 9.92 -17.33 13.32
CA ASP A 422 8.75 -17.17 14.22
C ASP A 422 8.56 -15.74 14.73
N ASP A 423 9.64 -15.01 14.99
CA ASP A 423 9.62 -13.61 15.41
C ASP A 423 9.68 -12.62 14.24
N TRP A 424 9.46 -13.09 13.01
CA TRP A 424 9.47 -12.22 11.84
C TRP A 424 8.44 -11.12 11.97
N PRO A 425 8.78 -9.83 11.77
CA PRO A 425 7.88 -8.71 12.04
C PRO A 425 6.56 -8.77 11.27
N TRP A 426 6.49 -9.58 10.23
CA TRP A 426 5.32 -9.78 9.36
C TRP A 426 4.98 -11.26 9.17
N SER A 427 5.44 -12.17 10.07
CA SER A 427 5.03 -13.57 10.01
C SER A 427 3.52 -13.69 10.20
N SER A 428 2.88 -14.41 9.32
CA SER A 428 1.50 -14.84 9.50
C SER A 428 1.48 -15.91 10.58
N GLY A 429 1.00 -15.57 11.77
CA GLY A 429 0.66 -16.61 12.75
C GLY A 429 -0.21 -17.67 12.05
N ALA A 430 0.22 -18.93 12.08
CA ALA A 430 -0.48 -20.06 11.49
C ALA A 430 -1.94 -20.06 11.94
N GLY A 431 -2.87 -19.64 11.07
CA GLY A 431 -4.31 -19.64 11.34
C GLY A 431 -5.15 -18.57 10.69
N SER A 432 -4.60 -17.55 10.04
CA SER A 432 -5.41 -16.53 9.36
C SER A 432 -5.32 -16.69 7.84
N LEU A 433 -6.15 -17.53 7.30
CA LEU A 433 -6.52 -17.57 5.89
C LEU A 433 -7.28 -16.27 5.56
N GLY A 434 -6.60 -15.20 5.15
CA GLY A 434 -7.40 -14.06 4.73
C GLY A 434 -6.72 -12.75 4.45
N GLY A 435 -5.50 -12.53 4.84
CA GLY A 435 -4.81 -11.28 4.56
C GLY A 435 -3.43 -11.55 3.96
N MET A 436 -3.12 -10.88 2.89
CA MET A 436 -1.80 -10.93 2.27
C MET A 436 -0.71 -10.34 3.18
N PHE A 437 -1.13 -9.57 4.20
CA PHE A 437 -0.26 -8.94 5.18
C PHE A 437 -0.73 -9.27 6.59
N PRO A 438 0.07 -9.94 7.42
CA PRO A 438 -0.32 -10.29 8.77
C PRO A 438 -0.48 -9.06 9.68
N MET A 439 -1.52 -9.06 10.48
CA MET A 439 -1.87 -8.04 11.48
C MET A 439 -0.90 -7.97 12.67
N ALA A 440 0.40 -8.11 12.50
CA ALA A 440 1.37 -8.15 13.61
C ALA A 440 1.66 -6.80 14.28
N LEU A 441 1.06 -5.69 13.83
CA LEU A 441 1.29 -4.35 14.41
C LEU A 441 0.28 -3.94 15.49
N ALA A 442 -0.67 -4.79 15.89
CA ALA A 442 -1.77 -4.43 16.79
C ALA A 442 -1.80 -5.16 18.14
N LYS A 443 -0.70 -5.77 18.60
CA LYS A 443 -0.57 -6.12 20.02
C LYS A 443 0.03 -4.93 20.76
N THR A 444 -0.80 -3.93 21.05
CA THR A 444 -0.55 -3.08 22.22
C THR A 444 -1.19 -3.81 23.39
N ASP A 445 -0.36 -4.39 24.24
CA ASP A 445 -0.75 -4.78 25.59
C ASP A 445 -1.42 -3.58 26.29
N ASN A 446 -2.50 -3.87 27.03
CA ASN A 446 -3.24 -2.93 27.87
C ASN A 446 -2.35 -2.18 28.84
#